data_b44edce5372cfd857a8ea56d967083b7
#
_entry.id   b44edce5372cfd857a8ea56d967083b7
#
_cell.length_a   1.000
_cell.length_b   1.000
_cell.length_c   1.000
_cell.angle_alpha   90.00
_cell.angle_beta   90.00
_cell.angle_gamma   90.00
#
_symmetry.space_group_name_H-M   'P 1'
#
loop_
_entity.id
_entity.type
_entity.pdbx_description
1 polymer ?
#
loop_
_entity_poly.entity_id
_entity_poly.type
_entity_poly.pdbx_seq_one_letter_code
_entity_poly.pdbx_strand_id
1 'polypeptide(L)'
;MNLVGHARRRESAITAPDRISLHRVSPHRVSPHRPKTVVVGAGVIGLGIAWRLAKAGCAVTVYDRGAAGHGASWAAAGMLAAAVETEPGEETLLGLTLESQRLWPDFAREVEAASGIGVGYRDEGTIVVALTRDDAEQLRFTYEFQKGLGLAIEWVSGAEARRREPHLRPGVSAAVLSPYDHQVENRALARALAMAAQRAGATIHEHCPVRELEIGGGQVRGVVTAQGRDPADVVVLAAGAWSREIAGIPAPYLPPVRPIKGQMLALRMDPAAPLLRHVVWLPRGYLVPRRDGRLVVGGTVEERGFDDTVTAGGLLALIEGAWRAVPAIEELPVAETWVGFRPGSRDDAPMLGPSGIDGLVVATGHHRNGILLTPVTAQAISSYVLSGRVPDSLRPFSPDRFGSPRPAEAVFSPAAQ
;
A
#
# COMPACT_ATOMS: atom_id res chain seq x y z
N MET A 1 59.48 -58.29 27.59
CA MET A 1 60.65 -57.55 27.09
C MET A 1 60.11 -56.45 26.18
N ASN A 2 60.34 -55.25 26.61
CA ASN A 2 59.89 -53.94 26.09
C ASN A 2 60.27 -53.72 24.63
N LEU A 3 59.42 -52.99 23.90
CA LEU A 3 59.83 -51.75 23.20
C LEU A 3 58.61 -50.95 22.77
N VAL A 4 58.55 -49.76 23.33
CA VAL A 4 57.60 -48.69 23.11
C VAL A 4 58.02 -47.94 21.85
N GLY A 5 57.09 -47.77 20.88
CA GLY A 5 57.25 -46.92 19.71
C GLY A 5 56.31 -45.72 19.76
N HIS A 6 56.83 -44.54 20.00
CA HIS A 6 56.14 -43.25 19.99
C HIS A 6 55.79 -42.84 18.53
N ALA A 7 54.51 -42.80 18.19
CA ALA A 7 54.03 -42.10 16.99
C ALA A 7 53.58 -40.67 17.36
N ARG A 8 54.33 -39.69 16.90
CA ARG A 8 54.01 -38.26 17.00
C ARG A 8 52.80 -37.98 16.08
N ARG A 9 51.70 -37.57 16.67
CA ARG A 9 50.56 -36.96 15.93
C ARG A 9 51.00 -35.56 15.46
N ARG A 10 50.96 -35.34 14.15
CA ARG A 10 50.98 -33.99 13.57
C ARG A 10 49.61 -33.38 13.75
N GLU A 11 49.50 -32.33 14.53
CA GLU A 11 48.37 -31.42 14.57
C GLU A 11 48.36 -30.61 13.25
N SER A 12 47.37 -30.83 12.41
CA SER A 12 47.07 -29.98 11.29
C SER A 12 46.27 -28.76 11.83
N ALA A 13 46.88 -27.58 11.78
CA ALA A 13 46.20 -26.34 12.05
C ALA A 13 45.08 -26.12 11.09
N ILE A 14 43.86 -26.14 11.61
CA ILE A 14 42.62 -25.71 10.85
C ILE A 14 42.68 -24.21 10.84
N THR A 15 43.02 -23.63 9.69
CA THR A 15 42.88 -22.20 9.39
C THR A 15 41.40 -21.82 9.47
N ALA A 16 41.05 -20.87 10.32
CA ALA A 16 39.73 -20.29 10.43
C ALA A 16 39.33 -19.66 9.08
N PRO A 17 38.05 -19.78 8.65
CA PRO A 17 37.60 -19.13 7.44
C PRO A 17 37.65 -17.61 7.60
N ASP A 18 38.16 -16.96 6.55
CA ASP A 18 38.26 -15.53 6.42
C ASP A 18 36.91 -14.85 6.75
N ARG A 19 37.00 -13.84 7.60
CA ARG A 19 35.88 -12.95 7.93
C ARG A 19 35.37 -12.32 6.63
N ILE A 20 34.16 -12.71 6.23
CA ILE A 20 33.39 -12.01 5.19
C ILE A 20 33.27 -10.56 5.66
N SER A 21 34.00 -9.67 5.02
CA SER A 21 33.87 -8.23 5.20
C SER A 21 32.47 -7.82 4.74
N LEU A 22 31.59 -7.60 5.70
CA LEU A 22 30.32 -6.93 5.46
C LEU A 22 30.66 -5.52 4.97
N HIS A 23 30.60 -5.32 3.65
CA HIS A 23 30.67 -3.98 3.09
C HIS A 23 29.55 -3.17 3.73
N ARG A 24 29.95 -2.24 4.59
CA ARG A 24 29.10 -1.18 5.12
C ARG A 24 28.53 -0.46 3.89
N VAL A 25 27.24 -0.62 3.66
CA VAL A 25 26.47 0.34 2.86
C VAL A 25 26.77 1.70 3.52
N SER A 26 27.44 2.58 2.81
CA SER A 26 27.74 3.91 3.31
C SER A 26 26.42 4.54 3.75
N PRO A 27 26.30 5.04 4.98
CA PRO A 27 25.09 5.76 5.37
C PRO A 27 24.99 6.97 4.45
N HIS A 28 23.96 6.98 3.60
CA HIS A 28 23.68 8.13 2.74
C HIS A 28 23.70 9.37 3.64
N ARG A 29 24.60 10.31 3.36
CA ARG A 29 24.70 11.58 4.09
C ARG A 29 23.46 12.39 3.78
N VAL A 30 22.41 12.21 4.58
CA VAL A 30 21.35 13.21 4.68
C VAL A 30 21.97 14.37 5.47
N SER A 31 22.05 15.53 4.84
CA SER A 31 22.53 16.76 5.47
C SER A 31 21.75 17.01 6.78
N PRO A 32 22.39 17.53 7.87
CA PRO A 32 21.67 17.91 9.07
C PRO A 32 20.65 19.05 8.84
N HIS A 33 20.65 19.64 7.66
CA HIS A 33 19.62 20.57 7.20
C HIS A 33 18.44 19.76 6.63
N ARG A 34 17.22 20.13 7.03
CA ARG A 34 15.96 19.58 6.54
C ARG A 34 15.94 19.62 5.01
N PRO A 35 15.93 18.48 4.30
CA PRO A 35 16.15 18.47 2.87
C PRO A 35 14.97 19.11 2.14
N LYS A 36 15.25 19.84 1.05
CA LYS A 36 14.23 20.22 0.09
C LYS A 36 13.74 18.97 -0.60
N THR A 37 12.47 18.64 -0.38
CA THR A 37 11.88 17.39 -0.84
C THR A 37 10.79 17.64 -1.88
N VAL A 38 10.90 16.96 -3.01
CA VAL A 38 9.82 16.86 -4.00
C VAL A 38 9.14 15.50 -3.86
N VAL A 39 7.81 15.49 -3.80
CA VAL A 39 6.99 14.28 -3.80
C VAL A 39 6.27 14.19 -5.15
N VAL A 40 6.49 13.11 -5.89
CA VAL A 40 5.84 12.84 -7.18
C VAL A 40 4.64 11.94 -6.96
N GLY A 41 3.45 12.51 -7.05
CA GLY A 41 2.16 11.87 -6.79
C GLY A 41 1.50 12.35 -5.50
N ALA A 42 0.30 12.91 -5.64
CA ALA A 42 -0.55 13.38 -4.55
C ALA A 42 -1.66 12.37 -4.20
N GLY A 43 -1.39 11.06 -4.27
CA GLY A 43 -2.22 10.03 -3.65
C GLY A 43 -2.05 10.03 -2.12
N VAL A 44 -2.84 9.22 -1.38
CA VAL A 44 -2.76 9.17 0.09
C VAL A 44 -1.35 8.87 0.60
N ILE A 45 -0.57 8.09 -0.13
CA ILE A 45 0.82 7.77 0.21
C ILE A 45 1.69 9.02 0.12
N GLY A 46 1.71 9.68 -1.05
CA GLY A 46 2.52 10.89 -1.25
C GLY A 46 2.10 12.03 -0.33
N LEU A 47 0.78 12.25 -0.15
CA LEU A 47 0.24 13.27 0.74
C LEU A 47 0.57 12.98 2.21
N GLY A 48 0.47 11.73 2.65
CA GLY A 48 0.85 11.32 4.00
C GLY A 48 2.34 11.57 4.30
N ILE A 49 3.22 11.23 3.35
CA ILE A 49 4.67 11.50 3.45
C ILE A 49 4.92 13.02 3.46
N ALA A 50 4.32 13.74 2.52
CA ALA A 50 4.46 15.20 2.41
C ALA A 50 4.03 15.91 3.70
N TRP A 51 2.88 15.52 4.28
CA TRP A 51 2.41 16.04 5.55
C TRP A 51 3.41 15.81 6.70
N ARG A 52 3.91 14.58 6.86
CA ARG A 52 4.89 14.25 7.91
C ARG A 52 6.19 15.03 7.74
N LEU A 53 6.70 15.17 6.52
CA LEU A 53 7.92 15.92 6.24
C LEU A 53 7.73 17.44 6.45
N ALA A 54 6.63 18.01 5.97
CA ALA A 54 6.32 19.43 6.19
C ALA A 54 6.13 19.73 7.68
N LYS A 55 5.41 18.88 8.43
CA LYS A 55 5.26 18.98 9.89
C LYS A 55 6.62 18.92 10.60
N ALA A 56 7.61 18.19 10.07
CA ALA A 56 8.98 18.16 10.57
C ALA A 56 9.81 19.39 10.12
N GLY A 57 9.23 20.28 9.29
CA GLY A 57 9.79 21.54 8.82
C GLY A 57 10.69 21.43 7.60
N CYS A 58 10.55 20.36 6.80
CA CYS A 58 11.14 20.30 5.47
C CYS A 58 10.41 21.25 4.50
N ALA A 59 11.14 21.79 3.52
CA ALA A 59 10.53 22.44 2.35
C ALA A 59 10.01 21.32 1.42
N VAL A 60 8.68 21.19 1.30
CA VAL A 60 8.05 20.11 0.54
C VAL A 60 7.22 20.66 -0.61
N THR A 61 7.48 20.17 -1.81
CA THR A 61 6.66 20.42 -3.00
C THR A 61 6.09 19.08 -3.48
N VAL A 62 4.78 19.01 -3.71
CA VAL A 62 4.09 17.83 -4.25
C VAL A 62 3.60 18.16 -5.66
N TYR A 63 3.86 17.25 -6.61
CA TYR A 63 3.36 17.35 -7.98
C TYR A 63 2.45 16.19 -8.29
N ASP A 64 1.29 16.46 -8.89
CA ASP A 64 0.40 15.44 -9.41
C ASP A 64 -0.06 15.77 -10.84
N ARG A 65 -0.22 14.72 -11.64
CA ARG A 65 -0.73 14.83 -13.02
C ARG A 65 -2.22 15.23 -13.09
N GLY A 66 -2.96 14.95 -12.03
CA GLY A 66 -4.38 15.26 -11.88
C GLY A 66 -4.63 16.05 -10.61
N ALA A 67 -5.86 15.97 -10.11
CA ALA A 67 -6.21 16.54 -8.82
C ALA A 67 -5.66 15.69 -7.67
N ALA A 68 -5.32 16.33 -6.55
CA ALA A 68 -4.83 15.65 -5.35
C ALA A 68 -5.86 14.64 -4.82
N GLY A 69 -5.35 13.45 -4.48
CA GLY A 69 -6.17 12.36 -4.00
C GLY A 69 -6.88 11.55 -5.09
N HIS A 70 -6.84 11.96 -6.36
CA HIS A 70 -7.38 11.17 -7.48
C HIS A 70 -6.55 9.90 -7.75
N GLY A 71 -6.92 9.14 -8.76
CA GLY A 71 -6.30 7.86 -9.08
C GLY A 71 -6.77 6.75 -8.12
N ALA A 72 -5.85 5.83 -7.73
CA ALA A 72 -6.18 4.68 -6.89
C ALA A 72 -6.76 5.09 -5.53
N SER A 73 -6.32 6.19 -4.96
CA SER A 73 -6.78 6.71 -3.66
C SER A 73 -8.25 7.08 -3.67
N TRP A 74 -8.70 7.75 -4.74
CA TRP A 74 -10.11 8.12 -4.92
C TRP A 74 -10.99 6.93 -5.26
N ALA A 75 -10.45 6.00 -6.08
CA ALA A 75 -11.18 4.83 -6.55
C ALA A 75 -11.34 3.74 -5.49
N ALA A 76 -10.48 3.72 -4.48
CA ALA A 76 -10.49 2.70 -3.43
C ALA A 76 -11.81 2.65 -2.63
N ALA A 77 -12.06 1.51 -1.99
CA ALA A 77 -13.19 1.35 -1.08
C ALA A 77 -12.86 1.72 0.39
N GLY A 78 -11.62 2.10 0.70
CA GLY A 78 -11.24 2.59 2.03
C GLY A 78 -11.24 1.54 3.13
N MET A 79 -11.15 0.26 2.80
CA MET A 79 -11.03 -0.83 3.77
C MET A 79 -9.65 -0.82 4.44
N LEU A 80 -9.62 -1.18 5.71
CA LEU A 80 -8.44 -1.31 6.56
C LEU A 80 -8.33 -2.77 7.02
N ALA A 81 -8.18 -3.67 6.04
CA ALA A 81 -8.41 -5.09 6.17
C ALA A 81 -7.07 -5.85 6.26
N ALA A 82 -6.41 -5.78 7.42
CA ALA A 82 -5.15 -6.50 7.62
C ALA A 82 -5.33 -8.01 7.80
N ALA A 83 -6.47 -8.45 8.32
CA ALA A 83 -6.70 -9.87 8.60
C ALA A 83 -7.40 -10.57 7.42
N VAL A 84 -8.56 -10.06 6.98
CA VAL A 84 -9.38 -10.77 5.98
C VAL A 84 -8.76 -10.79 4.58
N GLU A 85 -7.84 -9.87 4.28
CA GLU A 85 -7.12 -9.83 3.01
C GLU A 85 -5.81 -10.64 3.01
N THR A 86 -5.40 -11.20 4.15
CA THR A 86 -4.15 -11.98 4.21
C THR A 86 -4.37 -13.36 3.59
N GLU A 87 -3.64 -13.62 2.51
CA GLU A 87 -3.64 -14.88 1.75
C GLU A 87 -2.32 -15.65 1.90
N PRO A 88 -2.30 -16.98 1.64
CA PRO A 88 -1.06 -17.75 1.59
C PRO A 88 -0.03 -17.14 0.62
N GLY A 89 1.20 -16.96 1.09
CA GLY A 89 2.29 -16.31 0.34
C GLY A 89 2.46 -14.81 0.65
N GLU A 90 1.57 -14.21 1.44
CA GLU A 90 1.66 -12.79 1.83
C GLU A 90 2.14 -12.59 3.28
N GLU A 91 2.67 -13.63 3.93
CA GLU A 91 3.06 -13.60 5.34
C GLU A 91 4.09 -12.49 5.64
N THR A 92 4.96 -12.19 4.68
CA THR A 92 5.93 -11.08 4.80
C THR A 92 5.23 -9.72 4.94
N LEU A 93 4.10 -9.52 4.23
CA LEU A 93 3.34 -8.28 4.26
C LEU A 93 2.55 -8.11 5.57
N LEU A 94 2.16 -9.21 6.21
CA LEU A 94 1.29 -9.22 7.39
C LEU A 94 1.85 -8.36 8.53
N GLY A 95 3.16 -8.41 8.79
CA GLY A 95 3.77 -7.58 9.82
C GLY A 95 3.54 -6.09 9.61
N LEU A 96 3.69 -5.63 8.36
CA LEU A 96 3.51 -4.23 7.97
C LEU A 96 2.03 -3.81 8.00
N THR A 97 1.11 -4.67 7.55
CA THR A 97 -0.33 -4.39 7.57
C THR A 97 -0.89 -4.30 8.98
N LEU A 98 -0.49 -5.19 9.88
CA LEU A 98 -0.86 -5.16 11.29
C LEU A 98 -0.27 -3.95 12.04
N GLU A 99 0.98 -3.56 11.74
CA GLU A 99 1.57 -2.34 12.28
C GLU A 99 0.75 -1.12 11.86
N SER A 100 0.44 -1.03 10.57
CA SER A 100 -0.36 0.06 10.04
C SER A 100 -1.77 0.11 10.61
N GLN A 101 -2.43 -1.05 10.75
CA GLN A 101 -3.76 -1.16 11.35
C GLN A 101 -3.77 -0.60 12.78
N ARG A 102 -2.75 -0.91 13.58
CA ARG A 102 -2.62 -0.37 14.94
C ARG A 102 -2.41 1.14 14.99
N LEU A 103 -1.80 1.73 13.97
CA LEU A 103 -1.59 3.17 13.88
C LEU A 103 -2.85 3.93 13.47
N TRP A 104 -3.83 3.28 12.82
CA TRP A 104 -4.98 3.94 12.21
C TRP A 104 -5.81 4.80 13.13
N PRO A 105 -6.20 4.38 14.36
CA PRO A 105 -7.04 5.20 15.23
C PRO A 105 -6.40 6.55 15.57
N ASP A 106 -5.11 6.55 15.87
CA ASP A 106 -4.35 7.76 16.19
C ASP A 106 -4.09 8.61 14.94
N PHE A 107 -3.74 7.97 13.84
CA PHE A 107 -3.50 8.63 12.57
C PHE A 107 -4.77 9.36 12.06
N ALA A 108 -5.94 8.74 12.15
CA ALA A 108 -7.21 9.37 11.78
C ALA A 108 -7.45 10.64 12.60
N ARG A 109 -7.30 10.55 13.93
CA ARG A 109 -7.46 11.71 14.84
C ARG A 109 -6.45 12.84 14.55
N GLU A 110 -5.19 12.48 14.29
CA GLU A 110 -4.17 13.48 13.93
C GLU A 110 -4.48 14.20 12.62
N VAL A 111 -4.90 13.45 11.59
CA VAL A 111 -5.26 14.01 10.28
C VAL A 111 -6.48 14.91 10.41
N GLU A 112 -7.51 14.48 11.15
CA GLU A 112 -8.72 15.28 11.39
C GLU A 112 -8.39 16.58 12.14
N ALA A 113 -7.58 16.51 13.18
CA ALA A 113 -7.13 17.69 13.93
C ALA A 113 -6.30 18.66 13.07
N ALA A 114 -5.39 18.14 12.22
CA ALA A 114 -4.55 18.95 11.36
C ALA A 114 -5.32 19.59 10.20
N SER A 115 -6.29 18.88 9.64
CA SER A 115 -7.02 19.32 8.44
C SER A 115 -8.34 20.04 8.75
N GLY A 116 -8.98 19.75 9.89
CA GLY A 116 -10.36 20.13 10.18
C GLY A 116 -11.41 19.34 9.37
N ILE A 117 -11.02 18.24 8.71
CA ILE A 117 -11.89 17.42 7.87
C ILE A 117 -12.01 16.03 8.51
N GLY A 118 -13.24 15.59 8.78
CA GLY A 118 -13.50 14.24 9.25
C GLY A 118 -13.17 13.19 8.18
N VAL A 119 -12.39 12.18 8.53
CA VAL A 119 -12.00 11.10 7.60
C VAL A 119 -12.95 9.91 7.61
N GLY A 120 -13.99 9.96 8.44
CA GLY A 120 -15.03 8.93 8.49
C GLY A 120 -14.49 7.55 8.90
N TYR A 121 -13.53 7.52 9.82
CA TYR A 121 -13.04 6.28 10.41
C TYR A 121 -14.17 5.55 11.14
N ARG A 122 -14.29 4.24 10.91
CA ARG A 122 -15.34 3.38 11.46
C ARG A 122 -14.72 2.05 11.87
N ASP A 123 -15.09 1.59 13.05
CA ASP A 123 -14.52 0.44 13.75
C ASP A 123 -15.52 -0.69 14.04
N GLU A 124 -16.61 -0.76 13.27
CA GLU A 124 -17.61 -1.82 13.42
C GLU A 124 -17.07 -3.22 13.06
N GLY A 125 -15.97 -3.30 12.36
CA GLY A 125 -15.37 -4.56 11.91
C GLY A 125 -15.84 -4.99 10.51
N THR A 126 -15.40 -6.17 10.11
CA THR A 126 -15.66 -6.77 8.81
C THR A 126 -16.23 -8.17 8.94
N ILE A 127 -17.19 -8.51 8.09
CA ILE A 127 -17.80 -9.85 8.02
C ILE A 127 -17.49 -10.43 6.62
N VAL A 128 -16.87 -11.60 6.56
CA VAL A 128 -16.69 -12.38 5.34
C VAL A 128 -17.78 -13.43 5.28
N VAL A 129 -18.59 -13.47 4.23
CA VAL A 129 -19.73 -14.40 4.13
C VAL A 129 -19.49 -15.48 3.08
N ALA A 130 -19.92 -16.69 3.39
CA ALA A 130 -20.05 -17.82 2.49
C ALA A 130 -21.52 -18.03 2.12
N LEU A 131 -21.85 -18.04 0.83
CA LEU A 131 -23.21 -18.11 0.33
C LEU A 131 -23.64 -19.53 -0.04
N THR A 132 -22.67 -20.39 -0.32
CA THR A 132 -22.87 -21.81 -0.68
C THR A 132 -22.02 -22.71 0.24
N ARG A 133 -22.19 -24.03 0.10
CA ARG A 133 -21.34 -24.98 0.82
C ARG A 133 -19.88 -24.87 0.33
N ASP A 134 -19.66 -24.75 -0.96
CA ASP A 134 -18.32 -24.64 -1.55
C ASP A 134 -17.64 -23.35 -1.08
N ASP A 135 -18.37 -22.22 -1.01
CA ASP A 135 -17.83 -21.00 -0.43
C ASP A 135 -17.44 -21.19 1.05
N ALA A 136 -18.24 -21.96 1.82
CA ALA A 136 -17.94 -22.22 3.22
C ALA A 136 -16.71 -23.11 3.42
N GLU A 137 -16.47 -24.08 2.52
CA GLU A 137 -15.24 -24.89 2.53
C GLU A 137 -14.02 -24.04 2.21
N GLN A 138 -14.09 -23.18 1.19
CA GLN A 138 -13.03 -22.24 0.85
C GLN A 138 -12.76 -21.25 1.98
N LEU A 139 -13.82 -20.68 2.57
CA LEU A 139 -13.70 -19.76 3.69
C LEU A 139 -13.08 -20.43 4.91
N ARG A 140 -13.38 -21.73 5.15
CA ARG A 140 -12.77 -22.49 6.25
C ARG A 140 -11.27 -22.66 6.05
N PHE A 141 -10.84 -22.98 4.84
CA PHE A 141 -9.41 -23.08 4.53
C PHE A 141 -8.68 -21.76 4.83
N THR A 142 -9.22 -20.64 4.35
CA THR A 142 -8.67 -19.31 4.61
C THR A 142 -8.68 -18.97 6.12
N TYR A 143 -9.78 -19.29 6.81
CA TYR A 143 -9.90 -19.08 8.26
C TYR A 143 -8.84 -19.86 9.04
N GLU A 144 -8.64 -21.15 8.75
CA GLU A 144 -7.64 -21.97 9.47
C GLU A 144 -6.22 -21.43 9.22
N PHE A 145 -5.92 -21.01 7.99
CA PHE A 145 -4.65 -20.37 7.66
C PHE A 145 -4.45 -19.08 8.48
N GLN A 146 -5.40 -18.17 8.44
CA GLN A 146 -5.36 -16.90 9.17
C GLN A 146 -5.30 -17.10 10.69
N LYS A 147 -6.02 -18.07 11.24
CA LYS A 147 -5.93 -18.48 12.66
C LYS A 147 -4.55 -19.01 13.01
N GLY A 148 -3.94 -19.79 12.12
CA GLY A 148 -2.57 -20.28 12.28
C GLY A 148 -1.53 -19.17 12.36
N LEU A 149 -1.80 -18.02 11.73
CA LEU A 149 -0.99 -16.80 11.83
C LEU A 149 -1.29 -15.98 13.11
N GLY A 150 -2.21 -16.43 13.96
CA GLY A 150 -2.57 -15.74 15.21
C GLY A 150 -3.51 -14.55 15.02
N LEU A 151 -4.18 -14.42 13.86
CA LEU A 151 -5.10 -13.32 13.60
C LEU A 151 -6.37 -13.43 14.46
N ALA A 152 -6.85 -12.27 14.94
CA ALA A 152 -8.03 -12.16 15.80
C ALA A 152 -9.30 -12.17 14.95
N ILE A 153 -9.64 -13.34 14.43
CA ILE A 153 -10.86 -13.59 13.64
C ILE A 153 -11.71 -14.67 14.29
N GLU A 154 -13.00 -14.65 14.04
CA GLU A 154 -13.98 -15.56 14.64
C GLU A 154 -14.83 -16.22 13.56
N TRP A 155 -14.92 -17.56 13.61
CA TRP A 155 -15.86 -18.29 12.77
C TRP A 155 -17.26 -18.23 13.38
N VAL A 156 -18.24 -17.74 12.62
CA VAL A 156 -19.63 -17.60 13.07
C VAL A 156 -20.60 -18.34 12.14
N SER A 157 -21.73 -18.76 12.68
CA SER A 157 -22.78 -19.38 11.88
C SER A 157 -23.46 -18.33 10.97
N GLY A 158 -24.07 -18.78 9.87
CA GLY A 158 -24.87 -17.90 9.02
C GLY A 158 -26.03 -17.23 9.77
N ALA A 159 -26.60 -17.90 10.80
CA ALA A 159 -27.60 -17.31 11.67
C ALA A 159 -27.04 -16.15 12.52
N GLU A 160 -25.82 -16.30 13.03
CA GLU A 160 -25.16 -15.24 13.79
C GLU A 160 -24.79 -14.06 12.88
N ALA A 161 -24.25 -14.33 11.69
CA ALA A 161 -23.96 -13.30 10.70
C ALA A 161 -25.21 -12.47 10.36
N ARG A 162 -26.36 -13.12 10.19
CA ARG A 162 -27.65 -12.46 9.97
C ARG A 162 -28.22 -11.71 11.15
N ARG A 163 -27.90 -12.09 12.39
CA ARG A 163 -28.26 -11.26 13.55
C ARG A 163 -27.48 -9.93 13.56
N ARG A 164 -26.23 -9.96 13.09
CA ARG A 164 -25.39 -8.76 12.98
C ARG A 164 -25.74 -7.90 11.77
N GLU A 165 -26.05 -8.56 10.65
CA GLU A 165 -26.47 -7.94 9.38
C GLU A 165 -27.79 -8.55 8.88
N PRO A 166 -28.93 -8.00 9.33
CA PRO A 166 -30.26 -8.60 9.06
C PRO A 166 -30.64 -8.68 7.57
N HIS A 167 -30.05 -7.84 6.71
CA HIS A 167 -30.30 -7.83 5.29
C HIS A 167 -29.51 -8.86 4.50
N LEU A 168 -28.60 -9.62 5.15
CA LEU A 168 -27.99 -10.78 4.51
C LEU A 168 -29.05 -11.83 4.17
N ARG A 169 -28.91 -12.46 3.00
CA ARG A 169 -29.84 -13.50 2.53
C ARG A 169 -30.01 -14.63 3.55
N PRO A 170 -31.19 -15.28 3.61
CA PRO A 170 -31.44 -16.37 4.57
C PRO A 170 -30.50 -17.57 4.44
N GLY A 171 -29.95 -17.82 3.26
CA GLY A 171 -29.10 -18.98 2.97
C GLY A 171 -27.59 -18.76 3.15
N VAL A 172 -27.16 -17.77 3.94
CA VAL A 172 -25.72 -17.66 4.32
C VAL A 172 -25.30 -18.91 5.05
N SER A 173 -24.30 -19.62 4.52
CA SER A 173 -23.86 -20.92 5.04
C SER A 173 -22.96 -20.79 6.27
N ALA A 174 -22.03 -19.83 6.22
CA ALA A 174 -21.09 -19.52 7.29
C ALA A 174 -20.55 -18.09 7.11
N ALA A 175 -19.86 -17.59 8.14
CA ALA A 175 -19.13 -16.33 8.03
C ALA A 175 -17.89 -16.32 8.93
N VAL A 176 -16.99 -15.37 8.65
CA VAL A 176 -15.87 -15.01 9.53
C VAL A 176 -16.03 -13.55 9.92
N LEU A 177 -15.95 -13.26 11.21
CA LEU A 177 -15.91 -11.92 11.75
C LEU A 177 -14.46 -11.51 12.02
N SER A 178 -14.05 -10.36 11.51
CA SER A 178 -12.80 -9.70 11.87
C SER A 178 -13.12 -8.38 12.60
N PRO A 179 -12.95 -8.32 13.93
CA PRO A 179 -13.34 -7.15 14.70
C PRO A 179 -12.41 -5.96 14.53
N TYR A 180 -11.20 -6.17 14.02
CA TYR A 180 -10.18 -5.12 13.87
C TYR A 180 -10.00 -4.66 12.42
N ASP A 181 -10.64 -5.31 11.45
CA ASP A 181 -10.65 -4.83 10.08
C ASP A 181 -11.72 -3.77 9.91
N HIS A 182 -11.29 -2.54 9.76
CA HIS A 182 -12.09 -1.34 9.84
C HIS A 182 -12.28 -0.69 8.46
N GLN A 183 -12.77 0.54 8.41
CA GLN A 183 -12.88 1.33 7.19
C GLN A 183 -12.67 2.82 7.44
N VAL A 184 -12.32 3.54 6.37
CA VAL A 184 -12.23 5.00 6.33
C VAL A 184 -12.86 5.53 5.06
N GLU A 185 -13.40 6.73 5.07
CA GLU A 185 -13.85 7.37 3.83
C GLU A 185 -12.62 7.87 3.06
N ASN A 186 -12.18 7.08 2.09
CA ASN A 186 -10.92 7.28 1.36
C ASN A 186 -10.84 8.62 0.62
N ARG A 187 -11.96 9.12 0.08
CA ARG A 187 -12.01 10.42 -0.60
C ARG A 187 -11.88 11.58 0.39
N ALA A 188 -12.49 11.46 1.58
CA ALA A 188 -12.32 12.44 2.65
C ALA A 188 -10.90 12.39 3.23
N LEU A 189 -10.34 11.19 3.42
CA LEU A 189 -8.94 11.01 3.84
C LEU A 189 -7.98 11.73 2.90
N ALA A 190 -8.13 11.56 1.59
CA ALA A 190 -7.26 12.22 0.62
C ALA A 190 -7.34 13.75 0.71
N ARG A 191 -8.55 14.31 0.80
CA ARG A 191 -8.75 15.75 1.02
C ARG A 191 -8.16 16.23 2.34
N ALA A 192 -8.36 15.45 3.40
CA ALA A 192 -7.82 15.77 4.72
C ALA A 192 -6.29 15.78 4.74
N LEU A 193 -5.65 14.78 4.10
CA LEU A 193 -4.19 14.74 3.98
C LEU A 193 -3.64 15.89 3.15
N ALA A 194 -4.28 16.27 2.04
CA ALA A 194 -3.88 17.42 1.23
C ALA A 194 -3.96 18.71 2.05
N MET A 195 -5.06 18.94 2.75
CA MET A 195 -5.24 20.11 3.63
C MET A 195 -4.22 20.12 4.78
N ALA A 196 -3.97 18.98 5.41
CA ALA A 196 -3.00 18.85 6.49
C ALA A 196 -1.57 19.16 6.00
N ALA A 197 -1.20 18.66 4.81
CA ALA A 197 0.09 18.93 4.20
C ALA A 197 0.26 20.44 3.88
N GLN A 198 -0.75 21.06 3.28
CA GLN A 198 -0.74 22.51 2.97
C GLN A 198 -0.64 23.36 4.24
N ARG A 199 -1.43 23.05 5.28
CA ARG A 199 -1.36 23.77 6.57
C ARG A 199 -0.03 23.59 7.29
N ALA A 200 0.67 22.47 7.04
CA ALA A 200 2.02 22.25 7.52
C ALA A 200 3.12 22.94 6.69
N GLY A 201 2.75 23.63 5.59
CA GLY A 201 3.66 24.39 4.74
C GLY A 201 4.08 23.70 3.44
N ALA A 202 3.50 22.55 3.08
CA ALA A 202 3.75 21.94 1.78
C ALA A 202 3.02 22.69 0.65
N THR A 203 3.66 22.80 -0.50
CA THR A 203 3.05 23.30 -1.75
C THR A 203 2.59 22.14 -2.59
N ILE A 204 1.34 22.14 -3.07
CA ILE A 204 0.76 21.10 -3.92
C ILE A 204 0.43 21.69 -5.29
N HIS A 205 1.02 21.13 -6.34
CA HIS A 205 0.76 21.47 -7.73
C HIS A 205 -0.07 20.36 -8.37
N GLU A 206 -1.37 20.62 -8.49
CA GLU A 206 -2.31 19.77 -9.20
C GLU A 206 -2.22 20.01 -10.71
N HIS A 207 -2.61 19.01 -11.52
CA HIS A 207 -2.57 19.07 -12.98
C HIS A 207 -1.19 19.46 -13.55
N CYS A 208 -0.13 19.13 -12.81
CA CYS A 208 1.26 19.40 -13.14
C CYS A 208 2.07 18.11 -13.13
N PRO A 209 2.04 17.32 -14.23
CA PRO A 209 2.78 16.07 -14.31
C PRO A 209 4.30 16.32 -14.26
N VAL A 210 4.97 15.57 -13.40
CA VAL A 210 6.42 15.38 -13.51
C VAL A 210 6.68 14.51 -14.73
N ARG A 211 7.46 15.03 -15.68
CA ARG A 211 7.79 14.34 -16.93
C ARG A 211 9.04 13.49 -16.78
N GLU A 212 10.01 14.00 -16.02
CA GLU A 212 11.33 13.40 -15.91
C GLU A 212 11.94 13.69 -14.53
N LEU A 213 12.69 12.72 -13.99
CA LEU A 213 13.62 12.95 -12.89
C LEU A 213 14.98 13.33 -13.44
N GLU A 214 15.55 14.43 -12.96
CA GLU A 214 16.92 14.79 -13.27
C GLU A 214 17.89 13.99 -12.41
N ILE A 215 18.62 13.08 -13.02
CA ILE A 215 19.61 12.22 -12.37
C ILE A 215 20.97 12.47 -13.01
N GLY A 216 21.96 12.76 -12.18
CA GLY A 216 23.33 13.01 -12.65
C GLY A 216 24.36 12.58 -11.61
N GLY A 217 25.39 11.84 -12.04
CA GLY A 217 26.43 11.34 -11.15
C GLY A 217 25.91 10.36 -10.07
N GLY A 218 24.88 9.57 -10.40
CA GLY A 218 24.29 8.61 -9.45
C GLY A 218 23.38 9.25 -8.37
N GLN A 219 23.04 10.52 -8.51
CA GLN A 219 22.21 11.28 -7.57
C GLN A 219 21.05 11.96 -8.29
N VAL A 220 19.87 12.01 -7.64
CA VAL A 220 18.76 12.85 -8.08
C VAL A 220 19.10 14.33 -7.87
N ARG A 221 18.72 15.18 -8.82
CA ARG A 221 18.96 16.63 -8.80
C ARG A 221 17.66 17.43 -8.72
N GLY A 222 16.53 16.80 -9.01
CA GLY A 222 15.22 17.43 -9.04
C GLY A 222 14.29 16.77 -10.03
N VAL A 223 13.25 17.50 -10.39
CA VAL A 223 12.21 17.06 -11.34
C VAL A 223 12.02 18.08 -12.47
N VAL A 224 11.54 17.60 -13.61
CA VAL A 224 11.16 18.43 -14.76
C VAL A 224 9.65 18.35 -14.95
N THR A 225 9.02 19.53 -15.02
CA THR A 225 7.58 19.69 -15.30
C THR A 225 7.38 20.57 -16.54
N ALA A 226 6.13 20.82 -16.92
CA ALA A 226 5.83 21.81 -17.96
C ALA A 226 6.19 23.24 -17.55
N GLN A 227 6.27 23.51 -16.24
CA GLN A 227 6.60 24.84 -15.69
C GLN A 227 8.11 25.05 -15.56
N GLY A 228 8.92 24.05 -15.84
CA GLY A 228 10.38 24.09 -15.76
C GLY A 228 10.95 23.08 -14.79
N ARG A 229 12.18 23.33 -14.35
CA ARG A 229 12.94 22.50 -13.41
C ARG A 229 12.66 22.91 -11.96
N ASP A 230 12.47 21.94 -11.09
CA ASP A 230 12.44 22.16 -9.64
C ASP A 230 13.55 21.33 -8.97
N PRO A 231 14.67 21.96 -8.57
CA PRO A 231 15.77 21.24 -7.94
C PRO A 231 15.36 20.75 -6.54
N ALA A 232 15.82 19.55 -6.17
CA ALA A 232 15.52 18.93 -4.89
C ALA A 232 16.72 18.12 -4.38
N ASP A 233 16.87 18.06 -3.04
CA ASP A 233 17.84 17.19 -2.37
C ASP A 233 17.33 15.75 -2.33
N VAL A 234 16.00 15.60 -2.18
CA VAL A 234 15.30 14.31 -2.14
C VAL A 234 14.07 14.35 -3.04
N VAL A 235 13.89 13.30 -3.83
CA VAL A 235 12.65 13.03 -4.57
C VAL A 235 12.01 11.76 -4.06
N VAL A 236 10.75 11.83 -3.64
CA VAL A 236 9.93 10.67 -3.25
C VAL A 236 9.03 10.29 -4.42
N LEU A 237 9.25 9.13 -5.01
CA LEU A 237 8.44 8.60 -6.10
C LEU A 237 7.23 7.85 -5.53
N ALA A 238 6.08 8.51 -5.48
CA ALA A 238 4.80 8.01 -4.97
C ALA A 238 3.69 8.05 -6.04
N ALA A 239 4.06 7.92 -7.33
CA ALA A 239 3.17 8.09 -8.48
C ALA A 239 2.24 6.89 -8.75
N GLY A 240 2.11 5.95 -7.79
CA GLY A 240 1.20 4.81 -7.89
C GLY A 240 1.42 3.99 -9.15
N ALA A 241 0.36 3.65 -9.87
CA ALA A 241 0.43 2.84 -11.09
C ALA A 241 1.27 3.50 -12.22
N TRP A 242 1.47 4.81 -12.18
CA TRP A 242 2.25 5.59 -13.15
C TRP A 242 3.72 5.74 -12.80
N SER A 243 4.19 5.14 -11.70
CA SER A 243 5.59 5.27 -11.25
C SER A 243 6.60 4.84 -12.31
N ARG A 244 6.23 3.91 -13.19
CA ARG A 244 7.07 3.41 -14.28
C ARG A 244 7.12 4.34 -15.51
N GLU A 245 6.18 5.28 -15.61
CA GLU A 245 6.07 6.19 -16.75
C GLU A 245 6.91 7.47 -16.60
N ILE A 246 7.50 7.70 -15.42
CA ILE A 246 8.36 8.85 -15.17
C ILE A 246 9.71 8.61 -15.85
N ALA A 247 10.05 9.49 -16.79
CA ALA A 247 11.33 9.42 -17.50
C ALA A 247 12.54 9.77 -16.60
N GLY A 248 13.75 9.53 -17.09
CA GLY A 248 15.00 9.86 -16.41
C GLY A 248 15.49 8.81 -15.39
N ILE A 249 14.66 7.84 -14.98
CA ILE A 249 15.06 6.75 -14.10
C ILE A 249 15.73 5.67 -14.97
N PRO A 250 17.01 5.32 -14.72
CA PRO A 250 17.66 4.25 -15.46
C PRO A 250 16.94 2.91 -15.26
N ALA A 251 16.84 2.12 -16.32
CA ALA A 251 16.04 0.87 -16.36
C ALA A 251 16.23 -0.07 -15.16
N PRO A 252 17.46 -0.26 -14.61
CA PRO A 252 17.67 -1.12 -13.44
C PRO A 252 17.00 -0.64 -12.14
N TYR A 253 16.73 0.67 -12.04
CA TYR A 253 16.13 1.30 -10.85
C TYR A 253 14.66 1.64 -11.04
N LEU A 254 14.12 1.32 -12.22
CA LEU A 254 12.72 1.58 -12.55
C LEU A 254 11.82 0.60 -11.79
N PRO A 255 10.91 1.10 -10.92
CA PRO A 255 10.08 0.20 -10.12
C PRO A 255 9.14 -0.63 -11.02
N PRO A 256 9.11 -1.97 -10.88
CA PRO A 256 8.30 -2.85 -11.70
C PRO A 256 6.82 -2.81 -11.30
N VAL A 257 6.19 -1.65 -11.46
CA VAL A 257 4.76 -1.43 -11.19
C VAL A 257 3.95 -1.54 -12.46
N ARG A 258 2.76 -2.14 -12.35
CA ARG A 258 1.78 -2.21 -13.43
C ARG A 258 0.38 -1.79 -12.93
N PRO A 259 -0.48 -1.22 -13.80
CA PRO A 259 -1.84 -0.92 -13.45
C PRO A 259 -2.69 -2.21 -13.38
N ILE A 260 -3.35 -2.44 -12.26
CA ILE A 260 -4.37 -3.46 -12.11
C ILE A 260 -5.72 -2.75 -12.04
N LYS A 261 -6.47 -2.85 -13.15
CA LYS A 261 -7.78 -2.21 -13.29
C LYS A 261 -8.79 -2.82 -12.32
N GLY A 262 -9.63 -1.96 -11.73
CA GLY A 262 -10.77 -2.34 -10.92
C GLY A 262 -11.97 -1.47 -11.24
N GLN A 263 -13.08 -2.09 -11.64
CA GLN A 263 -14.36 -1.43 -11.80
C GLN A 263 -15.10 -1.42 -10.47
N MET A 264 -15.80 -0.34 -10.21
CA MET A 264 -16.47 -0.04 -8.95
C MET A 264 -17.86 0.53 -9.22
N LEU A 265 -18.74 0.33 -8.27
CA LEU A 265 -20.12 0.82 -8.28
C LEU A 265 -20.48 1.39 -6.91
N ALA A 266 -21.28 2.43 -6.85
CA ALA A 266 -21.94 2.86 -5.62
C ALA A 266 -23.47 2.87 -5.82
N LEU A 267 -24.16 2.32 -4.83
CA LEU A 267 -25.62 2.38 -4.70
C LEU A 267 -25.99 3.43 -3.64
N ARG A 268 -27.24 3.91 -3.66
CA ARG A 268 -27.75 4.89 -2.70
C ARG A 268 -28.70 4.22 -1.71
N MET A 269 -28.25 4.08 -0.47
CA MET A 269 -29.08 3.70 0.68
C MET A 269 -29.69 4.94 1.36
N ASP A 270 -30.71 4.75 2.17
CA ASP A 270 -31.14 5.73 3.15
C ASP A 270 -30.10 5.80 4.29
N PRO A 271 -29.45 6.96 4.56
CA PRO A 271 -28.50 7.09 5.66
C PRO A 271 -29.12 6.82 7.05
N ALA A 272 -30.45 7.05 7.20
CA ALA A 272 -31.15 6.81 8.45
C ALA A 272 -31.48 5.32 8.68
N ALA A 273 -31.54 4.53 7.59
CA ALA A 273 -31.85 3.10 7.62
C ALA A 273 -30.89 2.32 6.70
N PRO A 274 -29.58 2.29 7.01
CA PRO A 274 -28.60 1.63 6.15
C PRO A 274 -28.82 0.10 6.15
N LEU A 275 -28.68 -0.51 4.96
CA LEU A 275 -28.83 -1.97 4.81
C LEU A 275 -27.71 -2.74 5.54
N LEU A 276 -26.53 -2.17 5.65
CA LEU A 276 -25.36 -2.77 6.28
C LEU A 276 -24.67 -1.79 7.23
N ARG A 277 -24.05 -2.36 8.28
CA ARG A 277 -23.21 -1.62 9.23
C ARG A 277 -21.74 -1.99 9.07
N HIS A 278 -21.44 -3.28 8.93
CA HIS A 278 -20.08 -3.79 8.72
C HIS A 278 -19.68 -3.69 7.25
N VAL A 279 -18.39 -3.71 6.99
CA VAL A 279 -17.88 -4.13 5.69
C VAL A 279 -18.24 -5.60 5.50
N VAL A 280 -18.82 -5.94 4.34
CA VAL A 280 -19.18 -7.34 4.03
C VAL A 280 -18.37 -7.80 2.84
N TRP A 281 -17.49 -8.78 3.06
CA TRP A 281 -16.78 -9.48 2.00
C TRP A 281 -17.62 -10.64 1.48
N LEU A 282 -17.62 -10.76 0.18
CA LEU A 282 -18.39 -11.72 -0.61
C LEU A 282 -17.42 -12.75 -1.22
N PRO A 283 -17.90 -13.90 -1.70
CA PRO A 283 -17.06 -14.80 -2.50
C PRO A 283 -16.45 -14.12 -3.74
N ARG A 284 -17.10 -13.06 -4.24
CA ARG A 284 -16.59 -12.20 -5.32
C ARG A 284 -16.92 -10.75 -5.03
N GLY A 285 -15.93 -10.01 -4.51
CA GLY A 285 -16.09 -8.59 -4.21
C GLY A 285 -16.47 -8.29 -2.76
N TYR A 286 -16.93 -7.08 -2.50
CA TYR A 286 -17.23 -6.56 -1.17
C TYR A 286 -18.27 -5.44 -1.21
N LEU A 287 -18.91 -5.21 -0.06
CA LEU A 287 -19.87 -4.14 0.20
C LEU A 287 -19.36 -3.26 1.33
N VAL A 288 -19.24 -1.95 1.08
CA VAL A 288 -18.72 -1.01 2.08
C VAL A 288 -19.75 0.10 2.31
N PRO A 289 -20.50 0.04 3.42
CA PRO A 289 -21.50 1.05 3.76
C PRO A 289 -20.85 2.35 4.22
N ARG A 290 -21.35 3.50 3.74
CA ARG A 290 -20.89 4.83 4.10
C ARG A 290 -21.94 5.58 4.91
N ARG A 291 -21.49 6.51 5.77
CA ARG A 291 -22.41 7.31 6.60
C ARG A 291 -23.28 8.26 5.77
N ASP A 292 -22.84 8.64 4.57
CA ASP A 292 -23.58 9.49 3.65
C ASP A 292 -24.63 8.74 2.82
N GLY A 293 -24.85 7.46 3.09
CA GLY A 293 -25.81 6.60 2.41
C GLY A 293 -25.28 5.91 1.15
N ARG A 294 -24.01 6.12 0.77
CA ARG A 294 -23.41 5.31 -0.30
C ARG A 294 -23.14 3.89 0.20
N LEU A 295 -23.49 2.91 -0.62
CA LEU A 295 -23.01 1.53 -0.51
C LEU A 295 -22.03 1.28 -1.65
N VAL A 296 -20.75 1.26 -1.33
CA VAL A 296 -19.72 0.97 -2.33
C VAL A 296 -19.67 -0.52 -2.59
N VAL A 297 -19.76 -0.91 -3.84
CA VAL A 297 -19.67 -2.29 -4.33
C VAL A 297 -18.39 -2.41 -5.14
N GLY A 298 -17.53 -3.30 -4.72
CA GLY A 298 -16.24 -3.49 -5.36
C GLY A 298 -15.76 -4.92 -5.31
N GLY A 299 -14.76 -5.18 -6.00
CA GLY A 299 -14.21 -4.54 -7.19
C GLY A 299 -13.69 -5.60 -8.12
N THR A 300 -13.74 -5.34 -9.43
CA THR A 300 -13.12 -6.27 -10.37
C THR A 300 -11.59 -6.22 -10.25
N VAL A 301 -10.92 -7.24 -10.79
CA VAL A 301 -9.46 -7.32 -10.89
C VAL A 301 -9.13 -7.72 -12.33
N GLU A 302 -8.54 -6.79 -13.08
CA GLU A 302 -8.33 -6.96 -14.51
C GLU A 302 -6.94 -6.44 -14.93
N GLU A 303 -6.23 -7.23 -15.75
CA GLU A 303 -4.99 -6.80 -16.40
C GLU A 303 -5.28 -6.22 -17.78
N ARG A 304 -5.69 -4.96 -17.84
CA ARG A 304 -6.10 -4.22 -19.05
C ARG A 304 -5.28 -2.94 -19.28
N GLY A 305 -4.08 -2.85 -18.68
CA GLY A 305 -3.34 -1.59 -18.73
C GLY A 305 -4.14 -0.44 -18.13
N PHE A 306 -4.03 0.74 -18.73
CA PHE A 306 -4.76 1.94 -18.31
C PHE A 306 -6.13 2.11 -19.04
N ASP A 307 -6.81 1.00 -19.38
CA ASP A 307 -8.19 1.06 -19.89
C ASP A 307 -9.17 1.50 -18.78
N ASP A 308 -9.69 2.70 -18.87
CA ASP A 308 -10.58 3.34 -17.90
C ASP A 308 -12.08 3.13 -18.20
N THR A 309 -12.42 2.27 -19.17
CA THR A 309 -13.82 2.01 -19.53
C THR A 309 -14.51 1.14 -18.50
N VAL A 310 -15.73 1.54 -18.11
CA VAL A 310 -16.66 0.70 -17.36
C VAL A 310 -17.40 -0.21 -18.36
N THR A 311 -17.40 -1.52 -18.10
CA THR A 311 -18.02 -2.50 -19.00
C THR A 311 -19.31 -3.09 -18.42
N ALA A 312 -20.24 -3.46 -19.28
CA ALA A 312 -21.47 -4.14 -18.85
C ALA A 312 -21.19 -5.44 -18.07
N GLY A 313 -20.17 -6.22 -18.50
CA GLY A 313 -19.77 -7.44 -17.80
C GLY A 313 -19.21 -7.18 -16.40
N GLY A 314 -18.40 -6.12 -16.23
CA GLY A 314 -17.90 -5.70 -14.93
C GLY A 314 -19.03 -5.29 -13.99
N LEU A 315 -19.95 -4.45 -14.44
CA LEU A 315 -21.12 -4.03 -13.65
C LEU A 315 -22.02 -5.22 -13.29
N LEU A 316 -22.28 -6.12 -14.25
CA LEU A 316 -23.08 -7.32 -14.00
C LEU A 316 -22.46 -8.17 -12.89
N ALA A 317 -21.14 -8.42 -12.96
CA ALA A 317 -20.43 -9.21 -11.94
C ALA A 317 -20.51 -8.58 -10.54
N LEU A 318 -20.38 -7.24 -10.45
CA LEU A 318 -20.50 -6.51 -9.18
C LEU A 318 -21.93 -6.58 -8.62
N ILE A 319 -22.93 -6.30 -9.44
CA ILE A 319 -24.35 -6.29 -9.03
C ILE A 319 -24.79 -7.71 -8.63
N GLU A 320 -24.49 -8.71 -9.44
CA GLU A 320 -24.84 -10.11 -9.16
C GLU A 320 -24.20 -10.59 -7.85
N GLY A 321 -22.89 -10.34 -7.66
CA GLY A 321 -22.19 -10.71 -6.45
C GLY A 321 -22.81 -10.10 -5.20
N ALA A 322 -23.12 -8.81 -5.25
CA ALA A 322 -23.75 -8.07 -4.17
C ALA A 322 -25.20 -8.53 -3.90
N TRP A 323 -25.99 -8.70 -4.95
CA TRP A 323 -27.40 -9.14 -4.86
C TRP A 323 -27.52 -10.56 -4.28
N ARG A 324 -26.63 -11.46 -4.65
CA ARG A 324 -26.60 -12.82 -4.09
C ARG A 324 -26.41 -12.84 -2.58
N ALA A 325 -25.74 -11.84 -2.01
CA ALA A 325 -25.52 -11.73 -0.55
C ALA A 325 -26.59 -10.88 0.14
N VAL A 326 -26.99 -9.77 -0.49
CA VAL A 326 -27.93 -8.78 0.06
C VAL A 326 -28.99 -8.48 -0.99
N PRO A 327 -30.06 -9.30 -1.13
CA PRO A 327 -31.07 -9.13 -2.18
C PRO A 327 -31.72 -7.75 -2.22
N ALA A 328 -31.88 -7.11 -1.07
CA ALA A 328 -32.51 -5.79 -0.97
C ALA A 328 -31.77 -4.67 -1.76
N ILE A 329 -30.55 -4.90 -2.27
CA ILE A 329 -29.88 -3.92 -3.12
C ILE A 329 -30.57 -3.69 -4.47
N GLU A 330 -31.44 -4.61 -4.91
CA GLU A 330 -32.15 -4.49 -6.18
C GLU A 330 -33.04 -3.25 -6.25
N GLU A 331 -33.49 -2.75 -5.11
CA GLU A 331 -34.32 -1.54 -4.98
C GLU A 331 -33.48 -0.26 -4.86
N LEU A 332 -32.14 -0.35 -4.75
CA LEU A 332 -31.29 0.81 -4.55
C LEU A 332 -30.91 1.48 -5.89
N PRO A 333 -31.06 2.81 -6.00
CA PRO A 333 -30.57 3.53 -7.16
C PRO A 333 -29.06 3.41 -7.34
N VAL A 334 -28.59 3.26 -8.57
CA VAL A 334 -27.18 3.39 -8.93
C VAL A 334 -26.79 4.88 -8.79
N ALA A 335 -25.82 5.15 -7.92
CA ALA A 335 -25.37 6.51 -7.65
C ALA A 335 -24.15 6.89 -8.51
N GLU A 336 -23.23 5.95 -8.73
CA GLU A 336 -21.96 6.21 -9.40
C GLU A 336 -21.33 4.91 -9.90
N THR A 337 -20.59 4.96 -11.01
CA THR A 337 -19.69 3.91 -11.49
C THR A 337 -18.35 4.51 -11.86
N TRP A 338 -17.24 3.81 -11.56
CA TRP A 338 -15.90 4.30 -11.86
C TRP A 338 -14.88 3.18 -12.01
N VAL A 339 -13.71 3.56 -12.50
CA VAL A 339 -12.54 2.68 -12.63
C VAL A 339 -11.38 3.25 -11.82
N GLY A 340 -10.55 2.38 -11.29
CA GLY A 340 -9.27 2.72 -10.68
C GLY A 340 -8.18 1.75 -11.09
N PHE A 341 -6.93 2.18 -10.89
CA PHE A 341 -5.74 1.40 -11.22
C PHE A 341 -4.91 1.15 -9.98
N ARG A 342 -4.98 -0.07 -9.43
CA ARG A 342 -4.12 -0.46 -8.31
C ARG A 342 -2.68 -0.52 -8.80
N PRO A 343 -1.71 0.04 -8.07
CA PRO A 343 -0.29 -0.08 -8.41
C PRO A 343 0.22 -1.48 -8.02
N GLY A 344 0.07 -2.47 -8.90
CA GLY A 344 0.54 -3.83 -8.68
C GLY A 344 2.05 -3.93 -8.85
N SER A 345 2.77 -4.52 -7.91
CA SER A 345 4.16 -4.95 -8.02
C SER A 345 4.23 -6.41 -8.50
N ARG A 346 5.42 -7.00 -8.57
CA ARG A 346 5.56 -8.40 -8.98
C ARG A 346 5.07 -9.39 -7.91
N ASP A 347 5.17 -9.02 -6.65
CA ASP A 347 4.81 -9.80 -5.47
C ASP A 347 3.65 -9.19 -4.69
N ASP A 348 2.96 -8.21 -5.30
CA ASP A 348 1.84 -7.44 -4.75
C ASP A 348 2.13 -6.73 -3.40
N ALA A 349 3.40 -6.74 -2.96
CA ALA A 349 3.88 -5.99 -1.81
C ALA A 349 4.46 -4.62 -2.22
N PRO A 350 4.39 -3.59 -1.36
CA PRO A 350 4.89 -2.25 -1.69
C PRO A 350 6.41 -2.23 -1.88
N MET A 351 6.91 -1.27 -2.63
CA MET A 351 8.33 -0.91 -2.71
C MET A 351 8.56 0.35 -1.91
N LEU A 352 9.36 0.24 -0.85
CA LEU A 352 9.54 1.29 0.16
C LEU A 352 11.02 1.48 0.50
N GLY A 353 11.53 2.69 0.37
CA GLY A 353 12.88 3.06 0.78
C GLY A 353 13.77 3.56 -0.36
N PRO A 354 15.11 3.55 -0.16
CA PRO A 354 16.07 4.04 -1.16
C PRO A 354 16.04 3.20 -2.43
N SER A 355 16.18 3.87 -3.56
CA SER A 355 16.17 3.24 -4.90
C SER A 355 17.54 2.69 -5.35
N GLY A 356 18.61 3.01 -4.62
CA GLY A 356 19.99 2.82 -5.09
C GLY A 356 20.56 4.04 -5.84
N ILE A 357 19.75 5.07 -6.11
CA ILE A 357 20.16 6.40 -6.59
C ILE A 357 20.10 7.35 -5.40
N ASP A 358 21.17 8.07 -5.14
CA ASP A 358 21.22 9.00 -4.01
C ASP A 358 20.11 10.05 -4.09
N GLY A 359 19.39 10.25 -2.99
CA GLY A 359 18.28 11.19 -2.90
C GLY A 359 16.97 10.71 -3.56
N LEU A 360 16.94 9.58 -4.29
CA LEU A 360 15.70 9.02 -4.81
C LEU A 360 15.12 7.96 -3.88
N VAL A 361 13.92 8.22 -3.37
CA VAL A 361 13.17 7.34 -2.46
C VAL A 361 11.93 6.82 -3.17
N VAL A 362 11.70 5.52 -3.10
CA VAL A 362 10.52 4.87 -3.70
C VAL A 362 9.46 4.62 -2.62
N ALA A 363 8.21 4.96 -2.92
CA ALA A 363 7.04 4.69 -2.08
C ALA A 363 5.83 4.37 -2.98
N THR A 364 5.85 3.22 -3.63
CA THR A 364 4.86 2.79 -4.63
C THR A 364 4.58 1.28 -4.57
N GLY A 365 3.72 0.78 -5.43
CA GLY A 365 3.46 -0.66 -5.53
C GLY A 365 2.57 -1.23 -4.42
N HIS A 366 1.79 -0.38 -3.74
CA HIS A 366 0.96 -0.79 -2.58
C HIS A 366 -0.24 -1.69 -2.95
N HIS A 367 -0.46 -1.97 -4.23
CA HIS A 367 -1.55 -2.78 -4.77
C HIS A 367 -2.90 -2.42 -4.12
N ARG A 368 -3.60 -3.38 -3.49
CA ARG A 368 -4.88 -3.16 -2.80
C ARG A 368 -4.75 -2.50 -1.42
N ASN A 369 -3.56 -2.53 -0.83
CA ASN A 369 -3.31 -2.13 0.56
C ASN A 369 -2.95 -0.64 0.76
N GLY A 370 -3.03 0.20 -0.29
CA GLY A 370 -2.56 1.60 -0.23
C GLY A 370 -3.23 2.44 0.85
N ILE A 371 -4.54 2.29 1.07
CA ILE A 371 -5.24 3.01 2.13
C ILE A 371 -4.78 2.49 3.50
N LEU A 372 -4.83 1.18 3.71
CA LEU A 372 -4.39 0.55 4.96
C LEU A 372 -2.96 0.95 5.34
N LEU A 373 -2.03 0.91 4.39
CA LEU A 373 -0.60 1.15 4.62
C LEU A 373 -0.22 2.64 4.70
N THR A 374 -1.16 3.58 4.54
CA THR A 374 -0.86 5.02 4.57
C THR A 374 -0.14 5.47 5.84
N PRO A 375 -0.57 5.11 7.08
CA PRO A 375 0.10 5.55 8.30
C PRO A 375 1.54 5.07 8.41
N VAL A 376 1.77 3.77 8.26
CA VAL A 376 3.10 3.18 8.41
C VAL A 376 4.05 3.66 7.32
N THR A 377 3.59 3.77 6.06
CA THR A 377 4.39 4.29 4.96
C THR A 377 4.78 5.73 5.18
N ALA A 378 3.83 6.59 5.57
CA ALA A 378 4.10 8.00 5.85
C ALA A 378 5.13 8.17 6.97
N GLN A 379 4.99 7.42 8.05
CA GLN A 379 5.92 7.45 9.18
C GLN A 379 7.30 6.93 8.81
N ALA A 380 7.39 5.77 8.19
CA ALA A 380 8.66 5.11 7.91
C ALA A 380 9.48 5.83 6.82
N ILE A 381 8.84 6.30 5.74
CA ILE A 381 9.53 7.05 4.68
C ILE A 381 9.97 8.42 5.17
N SER A 382 9.14 9.14 5.92
CA SER A 382 9.56 10.43 6.48
C SER A 382 10.70 10.26 7.50
N SER A 383 10.66 9.24 8.35
CA SER A 383 11.76 8.90 9.25
C SER A 383 13.06 8.61 8.50
N TYR A 384 13.00 7.85 7.40
CA TYR A 384 14.15 7.59 6.54
C TYR A 384 14.72 8.89 5.96
N VAL A 385 13.88 9.73 5.35
CA VAL A 385 14.30 11.01 4.75
C VAL A 385 15.00 11.92 5.77
N LEU A 386 14.50 11.97 7.00
CA LEU A 386 15.04 12.82 8.06
C LEU A 386 16.31 12.27 8.73
N SER A 387 16.45 10.95 8.85
CA SER A 387 17.53 10.32 9.59
C SER A 387 18.59 9.62 8.74
N GLY A 388 18.29 9.33 7.47
CA GLY A 388 19.13 8.50 6.60
C GLY A 388 19.16 7.01 6.98
N ARG A 389 18.34 6.58 7.96
CA ARG A 389 18.31 5.19 8.45
C ARG A 389 17.04 4.51 7.96
N VAL A 390 17.18 3.41 7.22
CA VAL A 390 16.05 2.59 6.79
C VAL A 390 15.48 1.86 8.01
N PRO A 391 14.21 2.08 8.38
CA PRO A 391 13.56 1.31 9.45
C PRO A 391 13.58 -0.19 9.13
N ASP A 392 13.72 -1.03 10.16
CA ASP A 392 13.79 -2.48 9.99
C ASP A 392 12.52 -3.06 9.35
N SER A 393 11.36 -2.47 9.65
CA SER A 393 10.06 -2.85 9.05
C SER A 393 10.00 -2.65 7.53
N LEU A 394 10.85 -1.80 6.96
CA LEU A 394 10.90 -1.57 5.50
C LEU A 394 11.86 -2.49 4.75
N ARG A 395 12.79 -3.16 5.43
CA ARG A 395 13.81 -3.98 4.76
C ARG A 395 13.26 -5.05 3.81
N PRO A 396 12.19 -5.79 4.17
CA PRO A 396 11.59 -6.76 3.26
C PRO A 396 10.99 -6.13 2.00
N PHE A 397 10.69 -4.83 2.06
CA PHE A 397 10.01 -4.07 1.01
C PHE A 397 10.96 -3.16 0.22
N SER A 398 12.28 -3.34 0.39
CA SER A 398 13.27 -2.61 -0.41
C SER A 398 13.03 -2.81 -1.90
N PRO A 399 13.14 -1.73 -2.71
CA PRO A 399 13.10 -1.84 -4.17
C PRO A 399 14.13 -2.84 -4.74
N ASP A 400 15.27 -3.00 -4.07
CA ASP A 400 16.37 -3.89 -4.49
C ASP A 400 16.01 -5.38 -4.51
N ARG A 401 14.91 -5.80 -3.85
CA ARG A 401 14.46 -7.20 -3.85
C ARG A 401 14.12 -7.75 -5.24
N PHE A 402 13.90 -6.87 -6.20
CA PHE A 402 13.64 -7.25 -7.59
C PHE A 402 14.88 -7.30 -8.46
N GLY A 403 16.07 -7.19 -7.87
CA GLY A 403 17.34 -7.29 -8.57
C GLY A 403 17.76 -5.96 -9.20
N SER A 404 18.13 -4.99 -8.38
CA SER A 404 18.97 -3.88 -8.87
C SER A 404 20.33 -4.43 -9.30
N PRO A 405 20.93 -3.96 -10.41
CA PRO A 405 22.29 -4.37 -10.74
C PRO A 405 23.19 -3.91 -9.59
N ARG A 406 23.94 -4.88 -9.03
CA ARG A 406 25.12 -4.50 -8.24
C ARG A 406 25.98 -3.57 -9.10
N PRO A 407 26.59 -2.50 -8.55
CA PRO A 407 27.59 -1.73 -9.26
C PRO A 407 28.55 -2.74 -9.88
N ALA A 408 28.80 -2.64 -11.18
CA ALA A 408 29.76 -3.50 -11.86
C ALA A 408 31.07 -3.38 -11.07
N GLU A 409 31.54 -4.48 -10.48
CA GLU A 409 32.90 -4.57 -9.97
C GLU A 409 33.79 -4.13 -11.12
N ALA A 410 34.58 -3.09 -10.89
CA ALA A 410 35.57 -2.64 -11.86
C ALA A 410 36.47 -3.84 -12.17
N VAL A 411 36.31 -4.45 -13.32
CA VAL A 411 37.18 -5.48 -13.82
C VAL A 411 38.51 -4.78 -14.04
N PHE A 412 39.40 -4.88 -13.08
CA PHE A 412 40.81 -4.53 -13.25
C PHE A 412 41.37 -5.47 -14.34
N SER A 413 41.49 -4.98 -15.54
CA SER A 413 42.26 -5.63 -16.61
C SER A 413 43.74 -5.44 -16.23
N PRO A 414 44.53 -6.50 -15.98
CA PRO A 414 45.96 -6.32 -15.81
C PRO A 414 46.54 -5.90 -17.18
N ALA A 415 47.19 -4.73 -17.19
CA ALA A 415 47.94 -4.26 -18.35
C ALA A 415 48.97 -5.33 -18.75
N ALA A 416 48.90 -5.73 -20.03
CA ALA A 416 49.94 -6.52 -20.68
C ALA A 416 51.24 -5.70 -20.68
N GLN A 417 52.29 -6.29 -20.14
CA GLN A 417 53.67 -5.92 -20.44
C GLN A 417 54.14 -6.67 -21.71
#